data_1d1c8938d9f422cadf448afea7547ea4
#
_entry.id   1d1c8938d9f422cadf448afea7547ea4
#
_cell.length_a   1.000
_cell.length_b   1.000
_cell.length_c   1.000
_cell.angle_alpha   90.00
_cell.angle_beta   90.00
_cell.angle_gamma   90.00
#
_symmetry.space_group_name_H-M   'P 1'
#
loop_
_entity.id
_entity.type
_entity.pdbx_description
1 polymer ?
#
loop_
_entity_poly.entity_id
_entity_poly.type
_entity_poly.pdbx_seq_one_letter_code
_entity_poly.pdbx_strand_id
1 'polypeptide(L)'
;MSSGGEFVEGWLVAQVLGEGAYGEVRLLVHARTNASVALKAVRGGAEQGAGAREAGLHRALRHPHVLRCLGARQHGDVHYLFLEYAQGGELFDRIEPDAGTGEAAARRYWRQLLDGLRYLHSRGVAHRDIKPENLLLDHHDTLKISDFGMATLFRQGGRERLLSRVCGTPPYAAPEVLTAPTRPYRAPPADLWAAALVLLAMLAGELAWERADESDARYAAWSAWSVGGAAPSGPWRKVSLPALDLLRRALRPDPTRRPALDALSAHRWLRNSDEVDAGSAGGRPWSSQPCGVAGGNECELSTRDMDELLCHSQPAHSDDLLAEAGAPLQRLAPRLTRLFLRCAERDALPALAEQLTARGHTYRYLHPRVMAVECGEVRMRAWAVRVRETPAAGGCVMIEFRRARGCGLAFKRRFRELSEALRPLAAPAALTTWIA
;
A
#
# COMPACT_ATOMS: atom_id res chain seq x y z
N MET A 1 25.44 27.89 8.60
CA MET A 1 24.72 26.80 9.30
C MET A 1 23.35 26.68 8.64
N SER A 2 23.25 25.91 7.60
CA SER A 2 22.00 25.69 6.86
C SER A 2 21.16 24.67 7.62
N SER A 3 20.02 25.11 8.15
CA SER A 3 19.01 24.30 8.80
C SER A 3 18.36 23.39 7.75
N GLY A 4 18.85 22.15 7.62
CA GLY A 4 18.28 21.20 6.72
C GLY A 4 16.85 20.83 7.12
N GLY A 5 15.90 21.03 6.21
CA GLY A 5 14.65 20.28 6.16
C GLY A 5 13.58 20.53 7.21
N GLU A 6 13.62 21.62 7.97
CA GLU A 6 12.54 21.98 8.88
C GLU A 6 11.34 22.50 8.07
N PHE A 7 10.21 21.79 8.17
CA PHE A 7 8.99 22.14 7.45
C PHE A 7 8.20 23.24 8.19
N VAL A 8 8.16 23.14 9.51
CA VAL A 8 7.59 24.11 10.45
C VAL A 8 8.32 23.92 11.77
N GLU A 9 8.30 24.93 12.65
CA GLU A 9 8.96 24.88 13.95
C GLU A 9 8.69 23.56 14.67
N GLY A 10 9.75 22.77 14.83
CA GLY A 10 9.71 21.47 15.47
C GLY A 10 9.27 20.27 14.58
N TRP A 11 8.78 20.49 13.35
CA TRP A 11 8.39 19.41 12.45
C TRP A 11 9.34 19.31 11.26
N LEU A 12 9.90 18.13 11.06
CA LEU A 12 10.83 17.82 9.97
C LEU A 12 10.14 16.97 8.93
N VAL A 13 10.33 17.27 7.65
CA VAL A 13 9.99 16.34 6.56
C VAL A 13 11.04 15.25 6.56
N ALA A 14 10.65 14.06 7.01
CA ALA A 14 11.58 12.94 7.11
C ALA A 14 11.69 12.16 5.78
N GLN A 15 10.57 12.01 5.05
CA GLN A 15 10.53 11.18 3.84
C GLN A 15 9.27 11.41 3.03
N VAL A 16 9.36 11.20 1.70
CA VAL A 16 8.18 10.96 0.85
C VAL A 16 7.74 9.50 1.00
N LEU A 17 6.52 9.28 1.50
CA LEU A 17 5.94 7.95 1.68
C LEU A 17 5.36 7.39 0.40
N GLY A 18 4.80 8.21 -0.47
CA GLY A 18 4.20 7.80 -1.72
C GLY A 18 3.85 8.97 -2.62
N GLU A 19 3.80 8.69 -3.91
CA GLU A 19 3.24 9.57 -4.94
C GLU A 19 2.10 8.82 -5.61
N GLY A 20 0.96 9.45 -5.78
CA GLY A 20 -0.22 8.86 -6.41
C GLY A 20 -0.90 9.81 -7.38
N ALA A 21 -1.94 9.32 -8.04
CA ALA A 21 -2.73 10.10 -9.00
C ALA A 21 -3.34 11.38 -8.38
N TYR A 22 -3.47 11.43 -7.06
CA TYR A 22 -4.11 12.52 -6.32
C TYR A 22 -3.14 13.42 -5.57
N GLY A 23 -1.83 13.11 -5.57
CA GLY A 23 -0.83 13.92 -4.88
C GLY A 23 0.26 13.11 -4.19
N GLU A 24 1.03 13.79 -3.36
CA GLU A 24 2.17 13.26 -2.65
C GLU A 24 1.84 13.04 -1.16
N VAL A 25 2.38 11.97 -0.56
CA VAL A 25 2.27 11.71 0.88
C VAL A 25 3.66 11.81 1.51
N ARG A 26 3.80 12.66 2.52
CA ARG A 26 5.06 12.93 3.24
C ARG A 26 4.97 12.46 4.69
N LEU A 27 6.06 11.91 5.21
CA LEU A 27 6.22 11.67 6.63
C LEU A 27 6.76 12.93 7.30
N LEU A 28 6.01 13.43 8.27
CA LEU A 28 6.44 14.50 9.18
C LEU A 28 6.79 13.88 10.53
N VAL A 29 7.91 14.31 11.11
CA VAL A 29 8.37 13.86 12.43
C VAL A 29 8.66 15.09 13.28
N HIS A 30 8.08 15.13 14.47
CA HIS A 30 8.34 16.21 15.44
C HIS A 30 9.69 15.99 16.12
N ALA A 31 10.59 16.99 16.02
CA ALA A 31 11.99 16.87 16.45
C ALA A 31 12.18 16.52 17.93
N ARG A 32 11.31 17.02 18.83
CA ARG A 32 11.42 16.80 20.28
C ARG A 32 10.66 15.57 20.77
N THR A 33 9.47 15.31 20.22
CA THR A 33 8.57 14.26 20.73
C THR A 33 8.65 12.98 19.94
N ASN A 34 9.33 12.97 18.77
CA ASN A 34 9.31 11.88 17.77
C ASN A 34 7.90 11.50 17.28
N ALA A 35 6.89 12.34 17.55
CA ALA A 35 5.56 12.13 17.01
C ALA A 35 5.62 12.12 15.47
N SER A 36 4.92 11.19 14.86
CA SER A 36 4.95 10.96 13.41
C SER A 36 3.57 11.10 12.80
N VAL A 37 3.46 11.83 11.70
CA VAL A 37 2.21 12.11 10.99
C VAL A 37 2.46 11.95 9.49
N ALA A 38 1.51 11.32 8.79
CA ALA A 38 1.52 11.29 7.34
C ALA A 38 0.72 12.47 6.79
N LEU A 39 1.34 13.31 5.98
CA LEU A 39 0.72 14.45 5.31
C LEU A 39 0.43 14.10 3.86
N LYS A 40 -0.86 13.97 3.50
CA LYS A 40 -1.30 13.76 2.11
C LYS A 40 -1.75 15.10 1.52
N ALA A 41 -1.08 15.55 0.46
CA ALA A 41 -1.46 16.73 -0.30
C ALA A 41 -2.31 16.29 -1.50
N VAL A 42 -3.56 16.73 -1.56
CA VAL A 42 -4.51 16.45 -2.66
C VAL A 42 -4.75 17.73 -3.43
N ARG A 43 -4.24 17.81 -4.64
CA ARG A 43 -4.48 18.97 -5.53
C ARG A 43 -5.85 18.88 -6.18
N GLY A 44 -6.52 20.00 -6.34
CA GLY A 44 -7.73 20.13 -7.15
C GLY A 44 -7.39 19.78 -8.59
N GLY A 45 -7.76 18.55 -9.03
CA GLY A 45 -7.65 18.11 -10.41
C GLY A 45 -8.92 18.41 -11.20
N ALA A 46 -9.12 17.70 -12.32
CA ALA A 46 -10.29 17.85 -13.21
C ALA A 46 -11.67 17.71 -12.51
N GLU A 47 -11.72 17.12 -11.32
CA GLU A 47 -12.91 17.09 -10.45
C GLU A 47 -12.78 18.14 -9.34
N GLN A 48 -13.40 19.28 -9.53
CA GLN A 48 -13.53 20.30 -8.49
C GLN A 48 -14.12 19.68 -7.20
N GLY A 49 -13.46 19.90 -6.06
CA GLY A 49 -13.95 19.44 -4.76
C GLY A 49 -13.63 17.97 -4.39
N ALA A 50 -12.82 17.24 -5.15
CA ALA A 50 -12.43 15.87 -4.80
C ALA A 50 -11.71 15.81 -3.45
N GLY A 51 -10.74 16.70 -3.21
CA GLY A 51 -10.01 16.77 -1.94
C GLY A 51 -10.91 17.14 -0.75
N ALA A 52 -11.85 18.06 -0.93
CA ALA A 52 -12.82 18.43 0.09
C ALA A 52 -13.75 17.27 0.44
N ARG A 53 -14.19 16.47 -0.56
CA ARG A 53 -15.02 15.27 -0.37
C ARG A 53 -14.27 14.20 0.38
N GLU A 54 -13.02 13.89 -0.03
CA GLU A 54 -12.16 12.93 0.65
C GLU A 54 -11.96 13.34 2.10
N ALA A 55 -11.54 14.59 2.35
CA ALA A 55 -11.32 15.13 3.68
C ALA A 55 -12.58 15.07 4.55
N GLY A 56 -13.71 15.50 4.04
CA GLY A 56 -14.98 15.50 4.77
C GLY A 56 -15.44 14.10 5.14
N LEU A 57 -15.31 13.14 4.21
CA LEU A 57 -15.65 11.75 4.45
C LEU A 57 -14.68 11.11 5.43
N HIS A 58 -13.38 11.22 5.20
CA HIS A 58 -12.35 10.54 6.00
C HIS A 58 -12.33 11.02 7.45
N ARG A 59 -12.51 12.33 7.70
CA ARG A 59 -12.59 12.90 9.08
C ARG A 59 -13.73 12.33 9.93
N ALA A 60 -14.80 11.87 9.30
CA ALA A 60 -15.96 11.31 9.99
C ALA A 60 -15.79 9.83 10.39
N LEU A 61 -14.71 9.17 9.92
CA LEU A 61 -14.48 7.75 10.11
C LEU A 61 -13.52 7.51 11.30
N ARG A 62 -13.96 6.66 12.24
CA ARG A 62 -13.15 6.24 13.40
C ARG A 62 -13.38 4.77 13.68
N HIS A 63 -12.37 3.94 13.41
CA HIS A 63 -12.41 2.50 13.64
C HIS A 63 -11.00 1.93 13.72
N PRO A 64 -10.71 0.90 14.53
CA PRO A 64 -9.38 0.28 14.65
C PRO A 64 -8.76 -0.15 13.32
N HIS A 65 -9.59 -0.60 12.35
CA HIS A 65 -9.15 -1.06 11.03
C HIS A 65 -9.41 -0.04 9.91
N VAL A 66 -9.51 1.23 10.24
CA VAL A 66 -9.59 2.35 9.29
C VAL A 66 -8.53 3.38 9.68
N LEU A 67 -7.68 3.79 8.75
CA LEU A 67 -6.65 4.78 9.01
C LEU A 67 -7.29 6.08 9.50
N ARG A 68 -6.81 6.61 10.63
CA ARG A 68 -7.39 7.80 11.25
C ARG A 68 -6.99 9.06 10.49
N CYS A 69 -7.95 9.91 10.17
CA CYS A 69 -7.69 11.28 9.77
C CYS A 69 -7.65 12.17 11.01
N LEU A 70 -6.47 12.72 11.33
CA LEU A 70 -6.22 13.58 12.49
C LEU A 70 -6.76 14.99 12.25
N GLY A 71 -6.70 15.46 10.99
CA GLY A 71 -7.19 16.75 10.61
C GLY A 71 -7.10 16.99 9.10
N ALA A 72 -7.69 18.09 8.65
CA ALA A 72 -7.57 18.55 7.27
C ALA A 72 -7.54 20.08 7.22
N ARG A 73 -6.80 20.61 6.25
CA ARG A 73 -6.70 22.03 5.94
C ARG A 73 -6.74 22.23 4.44
N GLN A 74 -7.12 23.42 4.03
CA GLN A 74 -7.04 23.85 2.64
C GLN A 74 -6.15 25.07 2.53
N HIS A 75 -5.24 25.08 1.58
CA HIS A 75 -4.46 26.24 1.21
C HIS A 75 -4.41 26.37 -0.31
N GLY A 76 -4.96 27.45 -0.83
CA GLY A 76 -5.20 27.60 -2.26
C GLY A 76 -6.12 26.50 -2.80
N ASP A 77 -5.69 25.81 -3.84
CA ASP A 77 -6.37 24.69 -4.48
C ASP A 77 -5.96 23.31 -3.93
N VAL A 78 -5.08 23.28 -2.90
CA VAL A 78 -4.57 22.05 -2.30
C VAL A 78 -5.26 21.76 -0.98
N HIS A 79 -5.78 20.53 -0.84
CA HIS A 79 -6.28 20.00 0.41
C HIS A 79 -5.20 19.13 1.07
N TYR A 80 -4.89 19.42 2.31
CA TYR A 80 -3.91 18.72 3.13
C TYR A 80 -4.64 17.87 4.17
N LEU A 81 -4.41 16.56 4.14
CA LEU A 81 -4.92 15.63 5.14
C LEU A 81 -3.77 15.20 6.04
N PHE A 82 -3.95 15.39 7.33
CA PHE A 82 -3.06 14.87 8.37
C PHE A 82 -3.59 13.52 8.82
N LEU A 83 -2.82 12.48 8.58
CA LEU A 83 -3.22 11.09 8.78
C LEU A 83 -2.34 10.43 9.82
N GLU A 84 -2.90 9.45 10.52
CA GLU A 84 -2.14 8.48 11.31
C GLU A 84 -1.01 7.89 10.46
N TYR A 85 0.20 7.79 11.04
CA TYR A 85 1.31 7.14 10.36
C TYR A 85 1.31 5.65 10.65
N ALA A 86 1.03 4.84 9.64
CA ALA A 86 1.06 3.39 9.69
C ALA A 86 2.51 2.89 9.49
N GLN A 87 3.23 2.66 10.58
CA GLN A 87 4.67 2.36 10.58
C GLN A 87 5.03 1.02 9.93
N GLY A 88 4.09 0.04 9.91
CA GLY A 88 4.30 -1.28 9.32
C GLY A 88 4.28 -1.29 7.79
N GLY A 89 3.99 -0.13 7.13
CA GLY A 89 3.97 -0.01 5.68
C GLY A 89 2.72 -0.61 5.04
N GLU A 90 2.81 -0.97 3.77
CA GLU A 90 1.69 -1.54 3.01
C GLU A 90 1.55 -3.05 3.28
N LEU A 91 0.31 -3.55 3.34
CA LEU A 91 0.06 -5.02 3.33
C LEU A 91 0.70 -5.66 2.10
N PHE A 92 0.75 -4.92 1.00
CA PHE A 92 1.44 -5.33 -0.20
C PHE A 92 2.88 -5.80 0.08
N ASP A 93 3.60 -5.14 0.98
CA ASP A 93 4.97 -5.50 1.33
C ASP A 93 5.09 -6.87 2.02
N ARG A 94 4.03 -7.36 2.65
CA ARG A 94 3.97 -8.68 3.28
C ARG A 94 3.66 -9.82 2.30
N ILE A 95 3.18 -9.51 1.09
CA ILE A 95 2.80 -10.53 0.10
C ILE A 95 4.04 -10.91 -0.71
N GLU A 96 4.56 -12.10 -0.50
CA GLU A 96 5.65 -12.62 -1.31
C GLU A 96 5.13 -13.16 -2.65
N PRO A 97 5.73 -12.77 -3.80
CA PRO A 97 5.36 -13.31 -5.09
C PRO A 97 5.40 -14.85 -5.07
N ASP A 98 4.38 -15.46 -5.63
CA ASP A 98 4.18 -16.90 -5.78
C ASP A 98 3.99 -17.71 -4.47
N ALA A 99 4.17 -17.08 -3.30
CA ALA A 99 4.05 -17.71 -1.98
C ALA A 99 2.98 -17.08 -1.07
N GLY A 100 2.68 -15.78 -1.25
CA GLY A 100 1.72 -15.06 -0.39
C GLY A 100 2.29 -14.64 0.95
N THR A 101 1.42 -14.56 1.97
CA THR A 101 1.78 -14.18 3.36
C THR A 101 1.81 -15.37 4.32
N GLY A 102 1.40 -16.54 3.86
CA GLY A 102 1.01 -17.68 4.71
C GLY A 102 -0.45 -17.57 5.20
N GLU A 103 -1.07 -18.75 5.39
CA GLU A 103 -2.53 -18.84 5.63
C GLU A 103 -2.96 -18.23 6.97
N ALA A 104 -2.16 -18.37 8.03
CA ALA A 104 -2.46 -17.80 9.34
C ALA A 104 -2.47 -16.26 9.31
N ALA A 105 -1.46 -15.63 8.70
CA ALA A 105 -1.40 -14.18 8.54
C ALA A 105 -2.54 -13.69 7.62
N ALA A 106 -2.79 -14.38 6.50
CA ALA A 106 -3.89 -14.05 5.59
C ALA A 106 -5.25 -14.07 6.31
N ARG A 107 -5.48 -15.06 7.19
CA ARG A 107 -6.71 -15.19 7.98
C ARG A 107 -6.87 -14.04 8.98
N ARG A 108 -5.79 -13.64 9.65
CA ARG A 108 -5.79 -12.51 10.59
C ARG A 108 -6.11 -11.20 9.88
N TYR A 109 -5.39 -10.87 8.79
CA TYR A 109 -5.64 -9.64 8.03
C TYR A 109 -7.03 -9.63 7.38
N TRP A 110 -7.50 -10.79 6.92
CA TRP A 110 -8.84 -10.90 6.36
C TRP A 110 -9.95 -10.57 7.37
N ARG A 111 -9.84 -11.08 8.62
CA ARG A 111 -10.79 -10.71 9.71
C ARG A 111 -10.81 -9.20 9.91
N GLN A 112 -9.65 -8.58 10.03
CA GLN A 112 -9.50 -7.15 10.26
C GLN A 112 -10.06 -6.34 9.08
N LEU A 113 -9.82 -6.76 7.85
CA LEU A 113 -10.39 -6.15 6.65
C LEU A 113 -11.92 -6.22 6.62
N LEU A 114 -12.49 -7.39 6.94
CA LEU A 114 -13.95 -7.53 7.01
C LEU A 114 -14.56 -6.63 8.09
N ASP A 115 -13.92 -6.50 9.25
CA ASP A 115 -14.39 -5.62 10.32
C ASP A 115 -14.36 -4.14 9.90
N GLY A 116 -13.26 -3.71 9.26
CA GLY A 116 -13.15 -2.37 8.69
C GLY A 116 -14.22 -2.10 7.62
N LEU A 117 -14.43 -3.03 6.69
CA LEU A 117 -15.47 -2.91 5.65
C LEU A 117 -16.89 -2.89 6.23
N ARG A 118 -17.17 -3.74 7.24
CA ARG A 118 -18.45 -3.73 7.95
C ARG A 118 -18.74 -2.37 8.56
N TYR A 119 -17.73 -1.77 9.21
CA TYR A 119 -17.84 -0.41 9.75
C TYR A 119 -18.12 0.61 8.64
N LEU A 120 -17.35 0.64 7.55
CA LEU A 120 -17.56 1.57 6.44
C LEU A 120 -18.98 1.44 5.87
N HIS A 121 -19.41 0.22 5.58
CA HIS A 121 -20.74 -0.05 5.03
C HIS A 121 -21.86 0.31 6.02
N SER A 122 -21.66 0.14 7.34
CA SER A 122 -22.62 0.58 8.35
C SER A 122 -22.79 2.11 8.34
N ARG A 123 -21.72 2.84 8.05
CA ARG A 123 -21.72 4.30 7.88
C ARG A 123 -22.24 4.75 6.50
N GLY A 124 -22.62 3.81 5.63
CA GLY A 124 -23.08 4.10 4.27
C GLY A 124 -21.95 4.49 3.31
N VAL A 125 -20.70 4.20 3.66
CA VAL A 125 -19.49 4.52 2.87
C VAL A 125 -19.04 3.28 2.11
N ALA A 126 -18.78 3.42 0.81
CA ALA A 126 -18.07 2.45 -0.02
C ALA A 126 -16.67 2.95 -0.33
N HIS A 127 -15.68 2.07 -0.26
CA HIS A 127 -14.29 2.41 -0.49
C HIS A 127 -13.95 2.49 -1.99
N ARG A 128 -14.36 1.48 -2.78
CA ARG A 128 -14.24 1.36 -4.23
C ARG A 128 -12.83 1.18 -4.81
N ASP A 129 -11.79 1.13 -3.96
CA ASP A 129 -10.40 0.83 -4.39
C ASP A 129 -9.67 0.00 -3.33
N ILE A 130 -10.31 -1.09 -2.86
CA ILE A 130 -9.67 -2.05 -1.96
C ILE A 130 -8.62 -2.84 -2.74
N LYS A 131 -7.36 -2.74 -2.30
CA LYS A 131 -6.19 -3.44 -2.83
C LYS A 131 -5.08 -3.47 -1.79
N PRO A 132 -4.09 -4.35 -1.89
CA PRO A 132 -3.03 -4.49 -0.86
C PRO A 132 -2.24 -3.21 -0.60
N GLU A 133 -2.09 -2.34 -1.59
CA GLU A 133 -1.40 -1.05 -1.47
C GLU A 133 -2.17 -0.03 -0.62
N ASN A 134 -3.51 -0.12 -0.58
CA ASN A 134 -4.38 0.74 0.21
C ASN A 134 -4.72 0.15 1.58
N LEU A 135 -4.09 -0.96 1.94
CA LEU A 135 -4.20 -1.60 3.25
C LEU A 135 -2.86 -1.44 3.95
N LEU A 136 -2.83 -0.60 4.96
CA LEU A 136 -1.61 -0.30 5.71
C LEU A 136 -1.57 -1.11 7.00
N LEU A 137 -0.38 -1.24 7.57
CA LEU A 137 -0.14 -1.90 8.84
C LEU A 137 0.43 -0.91 9.84
N ASP A 138 -0.10 -0.88 11.05
CA ASP A 138 0.48 -0.09 12.12
C ASP A 138 1.69 -0.81 12.77
N HIS A 139 2.25 -0.23 13.83
CA HIS A 139 3.39 -0.79 14.56
C HIS A 139 3.05 -2.09 15.34
N HIS A 140 1.77 -2.39 15.53
CA HIS A 140 1.29 -3.64 16.12
C HIS A 140 0.92 -4.68 15.06
N ASP A 141 1.24 -4.44 13.79
CA ASP A 141 0.86 -5.28 12.66
C ASP A 141 -0.68 -5.40 12.49
N THR A 142 -1.40 -4.32 12.87
CA THR A 142 -2.85 -4.20 12.71
C THR A 142 -3.18 -3.53 11.39
N LEU A 143 -4.09 -4.17 10.63
CA LEU A 143 -4.51 -3.67 9.31
C LEU A 143 -5.40 -2.43 9.45
N LYS A 144 -5.11 -1.43 8.61
CA LYS A 144 -5.81 -0.15 8.47
C LYS A 144 -6.20 0.09 7.01
N ILE A 145 -7.50 0.21 6.73
CA ILE A 145 -7.98 0.63 5.40
C ILE A 145 -7.64 2.10 5.20
N SER A 146 -6.95 2.43 4.11
CA SER A 146 -6.47 3.77 3.78
C SER A 146 -6.90 4.21 2.37
N ASP A 147 -6.60 5.45 2.02
CA ASP A 147 -6.86 6.07 0.72
C ASP A 147 -8.36 6.13 0.32
N PHE A 148 -9.04 7.13 0.85
CA PHE A 148 -10.45 7.39 0.60
C PHE A 148 -10.71 8.29 -0.63
N GLY A 149 -9.72 8.50 -1.50
CA GLY A 149 -9.85 9.34 -2.70
C GLY A 149 -10.94 8.88 -3.68
N MET A 150 -11.21 7.56 -3.71
CA MET A 150 -12.31 6.98 -4.51
C MET A 150 -13.58 6.73 -3.70
N ALA A 151 -13.54 6.91 -2.38
CA ALA A 151 -14.69 6.56 -1.53
C ALA A 151 -15.92 7.44 -1.79
N THR A 152 -17.10 6.90 -1.54
CA THR A 152 -18.36 7.62 -1.72
C THR A 152 -19.44 7.14 -0.76
N LEU A 153 -20.40 8.03 -0.47
CA LEU A 153 -21.62 7.64 0.23
C LEU A 153 -22.54 6.89 -0.75
N PHE A 154 -22.86 5.64 -0.44
CA PHE A 154 -23.86 4.85 -1.18
C PHE A 154 -25.20 4.76 -0.46
N ARG A 155 -25.25 5.13 0.83
CA ARG A 155 -26.48 5.15 1.62
C ARG A 155 -26.59 6.45 2.41
N GLN A 156 -27.73 7.11 2.32
CA GLN A 156 -28.05 8.33 3.04
C GLN A 156 -29.52 8.31 3.45
N GLY A 157 -29.81 8.63 4.70
CA GLY A 157 -31.19 8.63 5.21
C GLY A 157 -31.89 7.27 5.08
N GLY A 158 -31.16 6.15 5.24
CA GLY A 158 -31.68 4.80 5.10
C GLY A 158 -31.86 4.29 3.67
N ARG A 159 -31.71 5.16 2.64
CA ARG A 159 -31.86 4.78 1.23
C ARG A 159 -30.50 4.50 0.59
N GLU A 160 -30.37 3.33 -0.05
CA GLU A 160 -29.21 3.00 -0.90
C GLU A 160 -29.39 3.62 -2.29
N ARG A 161 -28.27 4.12 -2.85
CA ARG A 161 -28.18 4.52 -4.24
C ARG A 161 -27.26 3.61 -5.02
N LEU A 162 -27.62 3.33 -6.26
CA LEU A 162 -26.75 2.65 -7.20
C LEU A 162 -25.64 3.62 -7.69
N LEU A 163 -24.49 3.07 -8.00
CA LEU A 163 -23.35 3.79 -8.52
C LEU A 163 -23.16 3.48 -10.01
N SER A 164 -22.77 4.49 -10.79
CA SER A 164 -22.62 4.40 -12.25
C SER A 164 -21.21 4.69 -12.75
N ARG A 165 -20.27 5.06 -11.85
CA ARG A 165 -18.90 5.41 -12.24
C ARG A 165 -18.01 4.17 -12.17
N VAL A 166 -17.29 3.89 -13.26
CA VAL A 166 -16.16 2.95 -13.26
C VAL A 166 -15.01 3.58 -12.49
N CYS A 167 -14.52 2.91 -11.49
CA CYS A 167 -13.38 3.34 -10.68
C CYS A 167 -12.69 2.15 -10.02
N GLY A 168 -11.55 2.41 -9.39
CA GLY A 168 -10.73 1.40 -8.76
C GLY A 168 -9.64 0.84 -9.68
N THR A 169 -8.94 -0.15 -9.19
CA THR A 169 -7.77 -0.76 -9.84
C THR A 169 -8.22 -2.01 -10.61
N PRO A 170 -7.99 -2.11 -11.94
CA PRO A 170 -8.61 -3.14 -12.81
C PRO A 170 -8.55 -4.57 -12.31
N PRO A 171 -7.42 -5.12 -11.81
CA PRO A 171 -7.36 -6.49 -11.31
C PRO A 171 -8.27 -6.79 -10.12
N TYR A 172 -8.67 -5.76 -9.37
CA TYR A 172 -9.52 -5.86 -8.18
C TYR A 172 -10.97 -5.41 -8.43
N ALA A 173 -11.23 -4.76 -9.58
CA ALA A 173 -12.56 -4.28 -9.91
C ALA A 173 -13.52 -5.45 -10.18
N ALA A 174 -14.72 -5.36 -9.61
CA ALA A 174 -15.78 -6.35 -9.83
C ALA A 174 -16.38 -6.23 -11.25
N PRO A 175 -16.88 -7.33 -11.85
CA PRO A 175 -17.42 -7.31 -13.22
C PRO A 175 -18.56 -6.30 -13.38
N GLU A 176 -19.44 -6.13 -12.39
CA GLU A 176 -20.50 -5.13 -12.42
C GLU A 176 -19.98 -3.68 -12.37
N VAL A 177 -18.79 -3.45 -11.80
CA VAL A 177 -18.14 -2.12 -11.81
C VAL A 177 -17.64 -1.79 -13.23
N LEU A 178 -17.12 -2.77 -13.95
CA LEU A 178 -16.62 -2.59 -15.31
C LEU A 178 -17.75 -2.27 -16.31
N THR A 179 -18.98 -2.69 -16.01
CA THR A 179 -20.18 -2.42 -16.81
C THR A 179 -21.01 -1.23 -16.30
N ALA A 180 -20.54 -0.53 -15.26
CA ALA A 180 -21.25 0.52 -14.55
C ALA A 180 -21.85 1.65 -15.43
N PRO A 181 -21.20 2.12 -16.52
CA PRO A 181 -21.77 3.18 -17.37
C PRO A 181 -23.11 2.79 -18.00
N THR A 182 -23.29 1.51 -18.31
CA THR A 182 -24.54 1.00 -18.92
C THR A 182 -25.47 0.37 -17.89
N ARG A 183 -24.92 -0.16 -16.78
CA ARG A 183 -25.69 -0.86 -15.75
C ARG A 183 -25.18 -0.47 -14.35
N PRO A 184 -25.86 0.47 -13.67
CA PRO A 184 -25.48 0.86 -12.31
C PRO A 184 -25.41 -0.30 -11.32
N TYR A 185 -24.49 -0.24 -10.36
CA TYR A 185 -24.18 -1.33 -9.43
C TYR A 185 -24.35 -0.94 -7.96
N ARG A 186 -24.49 -1.95 -7.10
CA ARG A 186 -24.45 -1.80 -5.63
C ARG A 186 -23.01 -1.84 -5.13
N ALA A 187 -22.65 -0.89 -4.26
CA ALA A 187 -21.29 -0.72 -3.80
C ALA A 187 -20.80 -1.83 -2.83
N PRO A 188 -21.55 -2.29 -1.80
CA PRO A 188 -21.05 -3.26 -0.86
C PRO A 188 -20.59 -4.60 -1.48
N PRO A 189 -21.30 -5.21 -2.44
CA PRO A 189 -20.81 -6.41 -3.12
C PRO A 189 -19.53 -6.19 -3.92
N ALA A 190 -19.31 -4.98 -4.46
CA ALA A 190 -18.10 -4.65 -5.20
C ALA A 190 -16.86 -4.53 -4.29
N ASP A 191 -17.00 -3.88 -3.11
CA ASP A 191 -15.92 -3.84 -2.12
C ASP A 191 -15.57 -5.24 -1.60
N LEU A 192 -16.59 -6.10 -1.39
CA LEU A 192 -16.38 -7.50 -1.00
C LEU A 192 -15.61 -8.30 -2.05
N TRP A 193 -15.93 -8.12 -3.34
CA TRP A 193 -15.20 -8.73 -4.44
C TRP A 193 -13.72 -8.35 -4.39
N ALA A 194 -13.42 -7.06 -4.30
CA ALA A 194 -12.06 -6.56 -4.22
C ALA A 194 -11.32 -7.14 -3.00
N ALA A 195 -11.96 -7.17 -1.83
CA ALA A 195 -11.40 -7.79 -0.64
C ALA A 195 -11.08 -9.27 -0.86
N ALA A 196 -11.95 -10.05 -1.52
CA ALA A 196 -11.68 -11.46 -1.81
C ALA A 196 -10.48 -11.66 -2.74
N LEU A 197 -10.24 -10.74 -3.67
CA LEU A 197 -9.02 -10.76 -4.50
C LEU A 197 -7.77 -10.39 -3.71
N VAL A 198 -7.87 -9.51 -2.71
CA VAL A 198 -6.79 -9.29 -1.74
C VAL A 198 -6.49 -10.56 -0.95
N LEU A 199 -7.53 -11.29 -0.50
CA LEU A 199 -7.33 -12.57 0.18
C LEU A 199 -6.60 -13.58 -0.71
N LEU A 200 -7.00 -13.70 -1.98
CA LEU A 200 -6.30 -14.58 -2.92
C LEU A 200 -4.83 -14.18 -3.08
N ALA A 201 -4.55 -12.88 -3.23
CA ALA A 201 -3.18 -12.38 -3.34
C ALA A 201 -2.36 -12.72 -2.08
N MET A 202 -2.94 -12.58 -0.87
CA MET A 202 -2.30 -12.98 0.38
C MET A 202 -2.02 -14.50 0.46
N LEU A 203 -2.91 -15.33 -0.08
CA LEU A 203 -2.77 -16.79 -0.01
C LEU A 203 -1.83 -17.35 -1.08
N ALA A 204 -1.84 -16.79 -2.29
CA ALA A 204 -1.17 -17.36 -3.44
C ALA A 204 0.04 -16.55 -3.95
N GLY A 205 0.17 -15.27 -3.55
CA GLY A 205 1.19 -14.36 -4.08
C GLY A 205 1.00 -14.06 -5.58
N GLU A 206 -0.21 -14.21 -6.09
CA GLU A 206 -0.56 -14.01 -7.49
C GLU A 206 -1.90 -13.29 -7.65
N LEU A 207 -2.06 -12.61 -8.79
CA LEU A 207 -3.36 -12.08 -9.21
C LEU A 207 -4.19 -13.17 -9.88
N ALA A 208 -5.51 -13.12 -9.69
CA ALA A 208 -6.46 -14.02 -10.35
C ALA A 208 -6.45 -13.83 -11.88
N TRP A 209 -6.57 -12.58 -12.30
CA TRP A 209 -6.68 -12.06 -13.66
C TRP A 209 -6.19 -10.62 -13.72
N GLU A 210 -6.12 -10.05 -14.91
CA GLU A 210 -5.84 -8.63 -15.11
C GLU A 210 -7.12 -7.79 -15.09
N ARG A 211 -8.23 -8.42 -15.53
CA ARG A 211 -9.52 -7.76 -15.58
C ARG A 211 -10.66 -8.78 -15.46
N ALA A 212 -11.69 -8.48 -14.70
CA ALA A 212 -12.84 -9.37 -14.49
C ALA A 212 -13.88 -9.23 -15.62
N ASP A 213 -13.48 -9.47 -16.86
CA ASP A 213 -14.37 -9.54 -18.03
C ASP A 213 -14.01 -10.74 -18.93
N GLU A 214 -14.92 -11.09 -19.82
CA GLU A 214 -14.80 -12.30 -20.66
C GLU A 214 -13.63 -12.24 -21.67
N SER A 215 -12.98 -11.09 -21.84
CA SER A 215 -11.77 -10.98 -22.66
C SER A 215 -10.52 -11.53 -21.96
N ASP A 216 -10.54 -11.63 -20.62
CA ASP A 216 -9.49 -12.26 -19.83
C ASP A 216 -9.78 -13.76 -19.69
N ALA A 217 -8.94 -14.61 -20.32
CA ALA A 217 -9.11 -16.05 -20.33
C ALA A 217 -9.12 -16.68 -18.92
N ARG A 218 -8.41 -16.11 -17.95
CA ARG A 218 -8.40 -16.58 -16.56
C ARG A 218 -9.71 -16.26 -15.85
N TYR A 219 -10.28 -15.07 -16.12
CA TYR A 219 -11.60 -14.73 -15.61
C TYR A 219 -12.71 -15.56 -16.26
N ALA A 220 -12.68 -15.74 -17.59
CA ALA A 220 -13.64 -16.59 -18.30
C ALA A 220 -13.64 -18.03 -17.75
N ALA A 221 -12.47 -18.61 -17.50
CA ALA A 221 -12.33 -19.92 -16.88
C ALA A 221 -12.93 -19.97 -15.45
N TRP A 222 -12.72 -18.92 -14.65
CA TRP A 222 -13.32 -18.80 -13.32
C TRP A 222 -14.84 -18.67 -13.38
N SER A 223 -15.35 -17.83 -14.28
CA SER A 223 -16.78 -17.60 -14.51
C SER A 223 -17.48 -18.92 -14.87
N ALA A 224 -16.92 -19.67 -15.82
CA ALA A 224 -17.42 -20.98 -16.21
C ALA A 224 -17.40 -22.00 -15.06
N TRP A 225 -16.34 -22.02 -14.24
CA TRP A 225 -16.25 -22.90 -13.08
C TRP A 225 -17.27 -22.56 -12.00
N SER A 226 -17.62 -21.30 -11.83
CA SER A 226 -18.61 -20.84 -10.85
C SER A 226 -20.02 -21.43 -11.11
N VAL A 227 -20.29 -21.85 -12.33
CA VAL A 227 -21.57 -22.46 -12.77
C VAL A 227 -21.48 -23.96 -13.10
N GLY A 228 -20.37 -24.63 -12.73
CA GLY A 228 -20.22 -26.08 -12.88
C GLY A 228 -19.22 -26.53 -13.94
N GLY A 229 -18.46 -25.62 -14.54
CA GLY A 229 -17.37 -25.93 -15.45
C GLY A 229 -16.16 -26.60 -14.79
N ALA A 230 -15.10 -26.85 -15.55
CA ALA A 230 -13.84 -27.39 -15.04
C ALA A 230 -13.11 -26.40 -14.12
N ALA A 231 -12.39 -26.91 -13.11
CA ALA A 231 -11.62 -26.09 -12.19
C ALA A 231 -10.51 -25.34 -12.93
N PRO A 232 -10.37 -24.01 -12.73
CA PRO A 232 -9.36 -23.21 -13.42
C PRO A 232 -7.96 -23.54 -12.93
N SER A 233 -6.98 -23.30 -13.79
CA SER A 233 -5.55 -23.32 -13.44
C SER A 233 -5.14 -22.03 -12.74
N GLY A 234 -3.88 -21.94 -12.29
CA GLY A 234 -3.31 -20.74 -11.72
C GLY A 234 -3.37 -20.71 -10.20
N PRO A 235 -3.55 -19.51 -9.56
CA PRO A 235 -3.38 -19.30 -8.13
C PRO A 235 -4.29 -20.15 -7.24
N TRP A 236 -5.41 -20.64 -7.79
CA TRP A 236 -6.43 -21.43 -7.08
C TRP A 236 -5.88 -22.75 -6.53
N ARG A 237 -4.87 -23.32 -7.16
CA ARG A 237 -4.23 -24.59 -6.73
C ARG A 237 -3.35 -24.43 -5.50
N LYS A 238 -2.95 -23.20 -5.17
CA LYS A 238 -2.12 -22.89 -4.00
C LYS A 238 -2.96 -22.65 -2.74
N VAL A 239 -4.27 -22.59 -2.88
CA VAL A 239 -5.20 -22.25 -1.81
C VAL A 239 -5.78 -23.50 -1.18
N SER A 240 -5.87 -23.55 0.16
CA SER A 240 -6.50 -24.66 0.87
C SER A 240 -8.00 -24.78 0.51
N LEU A 241 -8.54 -26.01 0.54
CA LEU A 241 -9.95 -26.25 0.18
C LEU A 241 -10.94 -25.40 1.00
N PRO A 242 -10.77 -25.19 2.33
CA PRO A 242 -11.66 -24.33 3.09
C PRO A 242 -11.59 -22.86 2.67
N ALA A 243 -10.38 -22.34 2.36
CA ALA A 243 -10.20 -20.97 1.87
C ALA A 243 -10.77 -20.81 0.45
N LEU A 244 -10.60 -21.82 -0.40
CA LEU A 244 -11.13 -21.84 -1.75
C LEU A 244 -12.68 -21.83 -1.75
N ASP A 245 -13.32 -22.53 -0.81
CA ASP A 245 -14.78 -22.49 -0.65
C ASP A 245 -15.26 -21.06 -0.29
N LEU A 246 -14.54 -20.37 0.61
CA LEU A 246 -14.84 -18.97 0.94
C LEU A 246 -14.68 -18.07 -0.29
N LEU A 247 -13.56 -18.19 -1.01
CA LEU A 247 -13.29 -17.39 -2.22
C LEU A 247 -14.34 -17.63 -3.32
N ARG A 248 -14.77 -18.87 -3.53
CA ARG A 248 -15.84 -19.19 -4.50
C ARG A 248 -17.17 -18.53 -4.17
N ARG A 249 -17.48 -18.35 -2.91
CA ARG A 249 -18.69 -17.64 -2.47
C ARG A 249 -18.55 -16.13 -2.66
N ALA A 250 -17.42 -15.56 -2.26
CA ALA A 250 -17.17 -14.12 -2.35
C ALA A 250 -16.97 -13.63 -3.79
N LEU A 251 -16.36 -14.45 -4.66
CA LEU A 251 -16.07 -14.13 -6.05
C LEU A 251 -17.10 -14.71 -7.03
N ARG A 252 -18.39 -14.69 -6.66
CA ARG A 252 -19.46 -14.99 -7.62
C ARG A 252 -19.58 -13.84 -8.61
N PRO A 253 -19.60 -14.11 -9.94
CA PRO A 253 -19.78 -13.05 -10.95
C PRO A 253 -21.06 -12.25 -10.73
N ASP A 254 -22.18 -12.92 -10.39
CA ASP A 254 -23.43 -12.27 -10.02
C ASP A 254 -23.33 -11.66 -8.61
N PRO A 255 -23.34 -10.32 -8.46
CA PRO A 255 -23.23 -9.66 -7.17
C PRO A 255 -24.37 -9.97 -6.21
N THR A 256 -25.56 -10.37 -6.72
CA THR A 256 -26.73 -10.69 -5.88
C THR A 256 -26.58 -12.05 -5.17
N ARG A 257 -25.70 -12.91 -5.68
CA ARG A 257 -25.37 -14.21 -5.11
C ARG A 257 -24.19 -14.19 -4.16
N ARG A 258 -23.49 -13.06 -4.03
CA ARG A 258 -22.43 -12.90 -3.03
C ARG A 258 -23.02 -12.81 -1.64
N PRO A 259 -22.46 -13.53 -0.66
CA PRO A 259 -22.93 -13.46 0.72
C PRO A 259 -22.65 -12.08 1.33
N ALA A 260 -23.40 -11.72 2.36
CA ALA A 260 -23.10 -10.54 3.18
C ALA A 260 -21.79 -10.75 3.97
N LEU A 261 -21.17 -9.65 4.41
CA LEU A 261 -19.91 -9.68 5.20
C LEU A 261 -20.02 -10.56 6.44
N ASP A 262 -21.18 -10.54 7.14
CA ASP A 262 -21.39 -11.32 8.36
C ASP A 262 -21.39 -12.84 8.09
N ALA A 263 -21.98 -13.26 6.98
CA ALA A 263 -21.96 -14.67 6.58
C ALA A 263 -20.54 -15.16 6.25
N LEU A 264 -19.71 -14.30 5.66
CA LEU A 264 -18.29 -14.61 5.41
C LEU A 264 -17.47 -14.62 6.70
N SER A 265 -17.73 -13.71 7.64
CA SER A 265 -17.06 -13.69 8.95
C SER A 265 -17.36 -14.96 9.76
N ALA A 266 -18.52 -15.58 9.54
CA ALA A 266 -18.92 -16.84 10.17
C ALA A 266 -18.41 -18.08 9.43
N HIS A 267 -17.68 -17.94 8.32
CA HIS A 267 -17.25 -19.06 7.51
C HIS A 267 -16.28 -19.98 8.26
N ARG A 268 -16.38 -21.32 8.03
CA ARG A 268 -15.56 -22.33 8.72
C ARG A 268 -14.06 -22.08 8.62
N TRP A 269 -13.56 -21.54 7.50
CA TRP A 269 -12.16 -21.21 7.33
C TRP A 269 -11.64 -20.19 8.36
N LEU A 270 -12.52 -19.32 8.86
CA LEU A 270 -12.18 -18.36 9.92
C LEU A 270 -12.31 -18.94 11.33
N ARG A 271 -13.09 -20.01 11.53
CA ARG A 271 -13.29 -20.62 12.86
C ARG A 271 -12.17 -21.54 13.30
N ASN A 272 -11.47 -22.20 12.37
CA ASN A 272 -10.48 -23.25 12.67
C ASN A 272 -9.12 -22.75 13.15
N SER A 273 -9.01 -21.56 13.75
CA SER A 273 -7.75 -20.96 14.13
C SER A 273 -7.30 -21.18 15.58
N ASP A 274 -8.16 -21.69 16.45
CA ASP A 274 -7.85 -21.65 17.88
C ASP A 274 -7.09 -22.88 18.40
N GLU A 275 -6.93 -23.95 17.60
CA GLU A 275 -6.24 -25.17 18.03
C GLU A 275 -4.84 -25.40 17.42
N VAL A 276 -4.44 -24.70 16.37
CA VAL A 276 -3.16 -24.98 15.65
C VAL A 276 -2.08 -23.94 15.92
N ASP A 277 -2.44 -22.73 16.33
CA ASP A 277 -1.46 -21.65 16.54
C ASP A 277 -0.66 -21.76 17.87
N ALA A 278 -1.04 -22.65 18.79
CA ALA A 278 -0.32 -22.90 20.03
C ALA A 278 0.94 -23.78 19.84
N GLY A 279 1.12 -24.40 18.68
CA GLY A 279 2.19 -25.39 18.42
C GLY A 279 3.29 -24.96 17.45
N SER A 280 3.18 -23.85 16.77
CA SER A 280 4.15 -23.39 15.75
C SER A 280 4.77 -22.03 16.08
N ALA A 281 5.14 -21.80 17.32
CA ALA A 281 5.94 -20.65 17.75
C ALA A 281 7.43 -20.86 17.44
N GLY A 282 7.78 -21.14 16.19
CA GLY A 282 9.16 -21.33 15.71
C GLY A 282 9.57 -20.33 14.62
N GLY A 283 8.70 -19.44 14.18
CA GLY A 283 9.05 -18.31 13.34
C GLY A 283 9.55 -17.16 14.21
N ARG A 284 10.83 -16.77 14.06
CA ARG A 284 11.37 -15.58 14.71
C ARG A 284 10.41 -14.42 14.44
N PRO A 285 9.91 -13.71 15.47
CA PRO A 285 9.23 -12.44 15.24
C PRO A 285 10.24 -11.55 14.51
N TRP A 286 9.79 -10.91 13.44
CA TRP A 286 10.51 -9.79 12.87
C TRP A 286 10.64 -8.74 13.98
N SER A 287 11.79 -8.77 14.64
CA SER A 287 12.16 -7.74 15.58
C SER A 287 12.53 -6.51 14.77
N SER A 288 11.52 -5.73 14.38
CA SER A 288 11.74 -4.30 14.29
C SER A 288 12.13 -3.89 15.69
N GLN A 289 13.35 -3.38 15.86
CA GLN A 289 13.81 -2.89 17.14
C GLN A 289 12.74 -1.98 17.76
N PRO A 290 12.45 -2.14 19.04
CA PRO A 290 11.65 -1.20 19.75
C PRO A 290 12.43 0.13 19.77
N CYS A 291 12.02 1.10 18.95
CA CYS A 291 12.20 2.47 19.39
C CYS A 291 11.46 2.54 20.72
N GLY A 292 12.23 2.55 21.81
CA GLY A 292 11.69 2.69 23.14
C GLY A 292 10.89 3.98 23.23
N VAL A 293 9.60 3.87 23.09
CA VAL A 293 8.64 4.87 23.50
C VAL A 293 7.63 4.14 24.34
N ALA A 294 7.91 4.10 25.63
CA ALA A 294 6.91 3.85 26.64
C ALA A 294 5.86 4.96 26.54
N GLY A 295 4.60 4.56 26.49
CA GLY A 295 3.45 5.45 26.66
C GLY A 295 2.85 5.90 25.32
N GLY A 296 1.73 5.28 24.96
CA GLY A 296 0.84 5.73 23.91
C GLY A 296 0.25 7.11 24.27
N ASN A 297 0.96 8.18 23.96
CA ASN A 297 0.34 9.49 23.81
C ASN A 297 -0.18 9.53 22.37
N GLU A 298 -1.51 9.41 22.23
CA GLU A 298 -2.21 9.84 21.03
C GLU A 298 -1.79 11.29 20.76
N CYS A 299 -0.96 11.50 19.74
CA CYS A 299 -0.57 12.85 19.34
C CYS A 299 -1.79 13.49 18.68
N GLU A 300 -2.59 14.20 19.46
CA GLU A 300 -3.59 15.11 18.94
C GLU A 300 -2.86 16.36 18.43
N LEU A 301 -2.71 16.45 17.10
CA LEU A 301 -2.27 17.68 16.46
C LEU A 301 -3.27 18.79 16.82
N SER A 302 -2.80 19.85 17.45
CA SER A 302 -3.64 21.01 17.70
C SER A 302 -4.00 21.71 16.38
N THR A 303 -5.07 22.47 16.38
CA THR A 303 -5.45 23.33 15.25
C THR A 303 -4.31 24.25 14.84
N ARG A 304 -3.57 24.76 15.81
CA ARG A 304 -2.40 25.60 15.61
C ARG A 304 -1.25 24.88 14.93
N ASP A 305 -0.90 23.66 15.36
CA ASP A 305 0.14 22.85 14.72
C ASP A 305 -0.20 22.56 13.25
N MET A 306 -1.49 22.30 12.96
CA MET A 306 -1.95 22.07 11.59
C MET A 306 -1.88 23.34 10.74
N ASP A 307 -2.22 24.49 11.28
CA ASP A 307 -2.18 25.78 10.58
C ASP A 307 -0.71 26.23 10.36
N GLU A 308 0.16 26.04 11.35
CA GLU A 308 1.59 26.29 11.24
C GLU A 308 2.23 25.38 10.18
N LEU A 309 1.87 24.08 10.13
CA LEU A 309 2.33 23.13 9.09
C LEU A 309 1.96 23.55 7.68
N LEU A 310 0.92 24.35 7.48
CA LEU A 310 0.46 24.81 6.16
C LEU A 310 1.07 26.13 5.72
N CYS A 311 1.33 27.05 6.67
CA CYS A 311 1.82 28.39 6.35
C CYS A 311 3.20 28.41 5.68
N HIS A 312 4.00 27.34 5.84
CA HIS A 312 5.36 27.23 5.34
C HIS A 312 5.55 26.21 4.20
N SER A 313 4.45 25.61 3.70
CA SER A 313 4.54 24.58 2.66
C SER A 313 4.73 25.18 1.26
N GLN A 314 5.95 25.59 0.94
CA GLN A 314 6.37 25.58 -0.46
C GLN A 314 6.75 24.14 -0.84
N PRO A 315 6.25 23.58 -1.97
CA PRO A 315 6.66 22.25 -2.40
C PRO A 315 8.12 22.33 -2.89
N ALA A 316 9.04 21.88 -2.04
CA ALA A 316 10.32 21.43 -2.55
C ALA A 316 10.03 20.21 -3.45
N HIS A 317 10.61 20.15 -4.64
CA HIS A 317 10.48 18.98 -5.51
C HIS A 317 10.90 17.73 -4.74
N SER A 318 10.14 16.64 -4.88
CA SER A 318 10.39 15.37 -4.17
C SER A 318 11.82 14.83 -4.38
N ASP A 319 12.42 15.15 -5.50
CA ASP A 319 13.77 14.73 -5.87
C ASP A 319 14.86 15.47 -5.06
N ASP A 320 14.63 16.72 -4.67
CA ASP A 320 15.60 17.52 -3.90
C ASP A 320 15.68 17.07 -2.43
N LEU A 321 14.57 16.60 -1.84
CA LEU A 321 14.53 16.15 -0.46
C LEU A 321 15.36 14.89 -0.19
N LEU A 322 15.48 14.00 -1.17
CA LEU A 322 16.35 12.82 -1.07
C LEU A 322 17.83 13.16 -1.35
N ALA A 323 18.08 14.19 -2.15
CA ALA A 323 19.43 14.61 -2.51
C ALA A 323 20.13 15.38 -1.38
N GLU A 324 19.39 16.15 -0.57
CA GLU A 324 19.92 16.96 0.54
C GLU A 324 19.89 16.27 1.90
N ALA A 325 19.08 15.24 2.06
CA ALA A 325 18.86 14.61 3.35
C ALA A 325 20.04 13.73 3.77
N GLY A 326 20.98 14.30 4.46
CA GLY A 326 21.75 13.61 5.48
C GLY A 326 20.85 13.18 6.66
N ALA A 327 19.61 12.76 6.40
CA ALA A 327 18.73 12.23 7.42
C ALA A 327 19.32 10.93 7.98
N PRO A 328 19.37 10.75 9.31
CA PRO A 328 19.75 9.48 9.89
C PRO A 328 18.86 8.38 9.31
N LEU A 329 19.44 7.29 8.83
CA LEU A 329 18.72 6.12 8.26
C LEU A 329 17.59 5.62 9.17
N GLN A 330 17.72 5.80 10.49
CA GLN A 330 16.72 5.49 11.51
C GLN A 330 15.37 6.22 11.33
N ARG A 331 15.29 7.27 10.50
CA ARG A 331 14.05 8.02 10.21
C ARG A 331 13.38 7.59 8.92
N LEU A 332 13.97 6.66 8.16
CA LEU A 332 13.37 6.17 6.94
C LEU A 332 12.26 5.16 7.25
N ALA A 333 11.09 5.34 6.63
CA ALA A 333 10.03 4.33 6.70
C ALA A 333 10.53 2.99 6.16
N PRO A 334 10.21 1.85 6.79
CA PRO A 334 10.58 0.54 6.29
C PRO A 334 10.05 0.31 4.87
N ARG A 335 10.91 -0.14 3.96
CA ARG A 335 10.53 -0.51 2.59
C ARG A 335 11.35 -1.71 2.15
N LEU A 336 10.68 -2.76 1.67
CA LEU A 336 11.33 -3.97 1.16
C LEU A 336 11.96 -3.79 -0.23
N THR A 337 11.76 -2.63 -0.87
CA THR A 337 12.27 -2.31 -2.21
C THR A 337 13.52 -1.45 -2.18
N ARG A 338 14.36 -1.67 -1.17
CA ARG A 338 15.68 -1.04 -1.02
C ARG A 338 16.79 -2.06 -1.16
N LEU A 339 17.83 -1.68 -1.87
CA LEU A 339 19.03 -2.49 -2.08
C LEU A 339 20.25 -1.69 -1.62
N PHE A 340 21.11 -2.31 -0.81
CA PHE A 340 22.34 -1.70 -0.30
C PHE A 340 23.53 -2.29 -1.04
N LEU A 341 24.31 -1.42 -1.71
CA LEU A 341 25.46 -1.79 -2.51
C LEU A 341 26.77 -1.25 -1.90
N ARG A 342 27.84 -2.04 -2.00
CA ARG A 342 29.19 -1.63 -1.68
C ARG A 342 29.85 -1.07 -2.94
N CYS A 343 29.56 0.16 -3.25
CA CYS A 343 30.18 0.87 -4.36
C CYS A 343 30.17 2.38 -4.09
N ALA A 344 30.89 3.16 -4.90
CA ALA A 344 30.75 4.58 -4.85
C ALA A 344 29.38 5.01 -5.39
N GLU A 345 28.85 6.13 -4.92
CA GLU A 345 27.52 6.62 -5.30
C GLU A 345 27.36 6.77 -6.82
N ARG A 346 28.41 7.25 -7.47
CA ARG A 346 28.45 7.43 -8.94
C ARG A 346 28.35 6.11 -9.71
N ASP A 347 28.68 4.97 -9.09
CA ASP A 347 28.77 3.66 -9.75
C ASP A 347 27.49 2.82 -9.54
N ALA A 348 26.62 3.20 -8.62
CA ALA A 348 25.42 2.43 -8.24
C ALA A 348 24.39 2.34 -9.38
N LEU A 349 24.00 3.47 -9.98
CA LEU A 349 23.05 3.47 -11.11
C LEU A 349 23.68 2.91 -12.41
N PRO A 350 24.96 3.15 -12.75
CA PRO A 350 25.62 2.42 -13.84
C PRO A 350 25.60 0.91 -13.68
N ALA A 351 25.87 0.37 -12.49
CA ALA A 351 25.76 -1.07 -12.23
C ALA A 351 24.33 -1.59 -12.43
N LEU A 352 23.32 -0.83 -12.00
CA LEU A 352 21.92 -1.14 -12.28
C LEU A 352 21.64 -1.09 -13.79
N ALA A 353 22.14 -0.09 -14.51
CA ALA A 353 21.95 0.06 -15.94
C ALA A 353 22.48 -1.13 -16.74
N GLU A 354 23.65 -1.66 -16.36
CA GLU A 354 24.24 -2.86 -16.95
C GLU A 354 23.32 -4.07 -16.79
N GLN A 355 22.79 -4.28 -15.58
CA GLN A 355 21.87 -5.39 -15.30
C GLN A 355 20.52 -5.25 -16.04
N LEU A 356 20.03 -4.04 -16.24
CA LEU A 356 18.83 -3.75 -17.03
C LEU A 356 19.07 -4.05 -18.51
N THR A 357 20.18 -3.59 -19.06
CA THR A 357 20.57 -3.84 -20.46
C THR A 357 20.72 -5.32 -20.75
N ALA A 358 21.40 -6.07 -19.88
CA ALA A 358 21.59 -7.51 -20.00
C ALA A 358 20.27 -8.30 -20.02
N ARG A 359 19.18 -7.74 -19.49
CA ARG A 359 17.84 -8.33 -19.45
C ARG A 359 16.88 -7.75 -20.49
N GLY A 360 17.35 -6.89 -21.38
CA GLY A 360 16.51 -6.26 -22.41
C GLY A 360 15.51 -5.24 -21.86
N HIS A 361 15.76 -4.67 -20.68
CA HIS A 361 14.93 -3.63 -20.10
C HIS A 361 15.41 -2.24 -20.52
N THR A 362 14.49 -1.29 -20.66
CA THR A 362 14.80 0.09 -21.02
C THR A 362 14.88 0.98 -19.80
N TYR A 363 15.79 1.96 -19.85
CA TYR A 363 15.92 2.93 -18.78
C TYR A 363 16.33 4.30 -19.32
N ARG A 364 16.10 5.33 -18.51
CA ARG A 364 16.51 6.70 -18.79
C ARG A 364 16.94 7.40 -17.51
N TYR A 365 18.09 8.03 -17.52
CA TYR A 365 18.50 8.92 -16.43
C TYR A 365 17.61 10.18 -16.44
N LEU A 366 16.96 10.45 -15.32
CA LEU A 366 16.23 11.69 -15.07
C LEU A 366 17.13 12.71 -14.38
N HIS A 367 18.07 12.23 -13.55
CA HIS A 367 19.06 12.99 -12.81
C HIS A 367 20.27 12.07 -12.55
N PRO A 368 21.49 12.57 -12.26
CA PRO A 368 22.64 11.70 -11.91
C PRO A 368 22.37 10.65 -10.82
N ARG A 369 21.38 10.89 -9.96
CA ARG A 369 20.98 10.00 -8.86
C ARG A 369 19.60 9.34 -9.07
N VAL A 370 18.94 9.59 -10.20
CA VAL A 370 17.58 9.12 -10.44
C VAL A 370 17.45 8.51 -11.83
N MET A 371 16.94 7.31 -11.88
CA MET A 371 16.70 6.56 -13.11
C MET A 371 15.24 6.17 -13.24
N ALA A 372 14.63 6.43 -14.40
CA ALA A 372 13.36 5.81 -14.77
C ALA A 372 13.66 4.49 -15.48
N VAL A 373 12.94 3.43 -15.09
CA VAL A 373 13.14 2.06 -15.58
C VAL A 373 11.83 1.51 -16.10
N GLU A 374 11.83 0.85 -17.23
CA GLU A 374 10.70 0.14 -17.82
C GLU A 374 11.03 -1.33 -18.02
N CYS A 375 10.28 -2.20 -17.34
CA CYS A 375 10.42 -3.65 -17.40
C CYS A 375 9.09 -4.26 -17.87
N GLY A 376 8.87 -4.31 -19.20
CA GLY A 376 7.58 -4.68 -19.77
C GLY A 376 6.50 -3.68 -19.38
N GLU A 377 5.43 -4.16 -18.73
CA GLU A 377 4.33 -3.29 -18.26
C GLU A 377 4.62 -2.54 -16.95
N VAL A 378 5.71 -2.88 -16.27
CA VAL A 378 6.10 -2.25 -15.01
C VAL A 378 7.01 -1.06 -15.28
N ARG A 379 6.59 0.12 -14.82
CA ARG A 379 7.44 1.31 -14.77
C ARG A 379 7.80 1.60 -13.33
N MET A 380 9.08 1.87 -13.09
CA MET A 380 9.59 2.19 -11.77
C MET A 380 10.64 3.30 -11.84
N ARG A 381 10.89 3.93 -10.71
CA ARG A 381 12.01 4.85 -10.53
C ARG A 381 13.00 4.24 -9.54
N ALA A 382 14.28 4.42 -9.78
CA ALA A 382 15.35 4.03 -8.88
C ALA A 382 16.13 5.28 -8.46
N TRP A 383 16.32 5.46 -7.15
CA TRP A 383 17.09 6.53 -6.55
C TRP A 383 18.34 5.98 -5.89
N ALA A 384 19.51 6.53 -6.20
CA ALA A 384 20.73 6.24 -5.47
C ALA A 384 20.94 7.28 -4.37
N VAL A 385 21.02 6.80 -3.12
CA VAL A 385 21.21 7.66 -1.94
C VAL A 385 22.41 7.18 -1.17
N ARG A 386 23.36 8.08 -0.90
CA ARG A 386 24.56 7.79 -0.11
C ARG A 386 24.16 7.53 1.36
N VAL A 387 24.57 6.38 1.87
CA VAL A 387 24.44 6.04 3.29
C VAL A 387 25.69 6.59 4.00
N ARG A 388 25.53 7.45 5.03
CA ARG A 388 26.64 7.99 5.80
C ARG A 388 27.41 6.85 6.47
N GLU A 389 28.73 6.86 6.31
CA GLU A 389 29.66 5.83 6.75
C GLU A 389 29.74 5.70 8.27
N THR A 390 29.76 4.44 8.74
CA THR A 390 30.62 4.09 9.87
C THR A 390 32.05 3.95 9.35
N PRO A 391 33.09 4.38 10.09
CA PRO A 391 34.48 4.46 9.60
C PRO A 391 35.13 3.17 9.10
N ALA A 392 34.48 2.03 9.24
CA ALA A 392 35.04 0.70 8.98
C ALA A 392 34.59 0.03 7.66
N ALA A 393 33.72 0.64 6.84
CA ALA A 393 33.22 0.02 5.61
C ALA A 393 33.29 1.00 4.45
N GLY A 394 34.08 0.70 3.43
CA GLY A 394 34.13 1.45 2.16
C GLY A 394 32.73 1.67 1.61
N GLY A 395 32.44 2.88 1.19
CA GLY A 395 31.16 3.51 0.82
C GLY A 395 29.99 2.57 0.56
N CYS A 396 28.88 2.80 1.28
CA CYS A 396 27.62 2.09 1.06
C CYS A 396 26.61 3.04 0.41
N VAL A 397 25.93 2.56 -0.64
CA VAL A 397 24.88 3.27 -1.36
C VAL A 397 23.59 2.46 -1.28
N MET A 398 22.51 3.14 -0.97
CA MET A 398 21.16 2.57 -1.03
C MET A 398 20.55 2.92 -2.39
N ILE A 399 20.04 1.93 -3.10
CA ILE A 399 19.12 2.15 -4.24
C ILE A 399 17.70 1.86 -3.74
N GLU A 400 16.85 2.86 -3.77
CA GLU A 400 15.42 2.72 -3.48
C GLU A 400 14.64 2.62 -4.79
N PHE A 401 13.80 1.59 -4.93
CA PHE A 401 12.92 1.41 -6.07
C PHE A 401 11.49 1.79 -5.69
N ARG A 402 10.84 2.59 -6.53
CA ARG A 402 9.42 2.93 -6.39
C ARG A 402 8.67 2.61 -7.67
N ARG A 403 7.52 1.98 -7.52
CA ARG A 403 6.64 1.69 -8.64
C ARG A 403 5.96 2.98 -9.11
N ALA A 404 6.08 3.29 -10.39
CA ALA A 404 5.38 4.40 -11.02
C ALA A 404 4.10 3.91 -11.75
N ARG A 405 4.14 2.70 -12.36
CA ARG A 405 3.00 2.11 -13.09
C ARG A 405 3.15 0.58 -13.14
N GLY A 406 2.03 -0.11 -13.30
CA GLY A 406 1.98 -1.57 -13.47
C GLY A 406 1.51 -2.29 -12.22
N CYS A 407 1.42 -3.62 -12.30
CA CYS A 407 1.03 -4.48 -11.19
C CYS A 407 2.10 -4.49 -10.09
N GLY A 408 1.68 -4.37 -8.83
CA GLY A 408 2.59 -4.39 -7.69
C GLY A 408 3.36 -5.71 -7.55
N LEU A 409 2.72 -6.87 -7.73
CA LEU A 409 3.40 -8.17 -7.66
C LEU A 409 4.41 -8.36 -8.81
N ALA A 410 4.10 -7.86 -10.02
CA ALA A 410 5.06 -7.84 -11.12
C ALA A 410 6.25 -6.92 -10.78
N PHE A 411 6.01 -5.76 -10.17
CA PHE A 411 7.08 -4.89 -9.68
C PHE A 411 7.98 -5.60 -8.65
N LYS A 412 7.42 -6.32 -7.68
CA LYS A 412 8.20 -7.10 -6.71
C LYS A 412 9.04 -8.20 -7.37
N ARG A 413 8.50 -8.93 -8.36
CA ARG A 413 9.26 -9.93 -9.12
C ARG A 413 10.46 -9.27 -9.81
N ARG A 414 10.26 -8.14 -10.49
CA ARG A 414 11.35 -7.39 -11.16
C ARG A 414 12.37 -6.87 -10.17
N PHE A 415 11.91 -6.35 -9.04
CA PHE A 415 12.83 -5.94 -7.96
C PHE A 415 13.68 -7.11 -7.46
N ARG A 416 13.11 -8.30 -7.22
CA ARG A 416 13.86 -9.50 -6.83
C ARG A 416 14.89 -9.91 -7.88
N GLU A 417 14.49 -9.98 -9.14
CA GLU A 417 15.40 -10.29 -10.26
C GLU A 417 16.60 -9.33 -10.32
N LEU A 418 16.36 -8.02 -10.16
CA LEU A 418 17.42 -7.01 -10.14
C LEU A 418 18.26 -7.09 -8.86
N SER A 419 17.64 -7.36 -7.72
CA SER A 419 18.33 -7.54 -6.44
C SER A 419 19.26 -8.76 -6.46
N GLU A 420 18.82 -9.89 -7.02
CA GLU A 420 19.64 -11.08 -7.22
C GLU A 420 20.81 -10.81 -8.18
N ALA A 421 20.56 -10.08 -9.23
CA ALA A 421 21.59 -9.70 -10.19
C ALA A 421 22.67 -8.79 -9.62
N LEU A 422 22.29 -7.88 -8.72
CA LEU A 422 23.20 -6.97 -8.04
C LEU A 422 23.81 -7.57 -6.75
N ARG A 423 23.46 -8.81 -6.42
CA ARG A 423 23.96 -9.51 -5.21
C ARG A 423 25.48 -9.52 -5.04
N PRO A 424 26.31 -9.63 -6.10
CA PRO A 424 27.76 -9.53 -5.95
C PRO A 424 28.26 -8.20 -5.37
N LEU A 425 27.49 -7.13 -5.56
CA LEU A 425 27.77 -5.79 -5.04
C LEU A 425 27.01 -5.51 -3.73
N ALA A 426 26.20 -6.43 -3.23
CA ALA A 426 25.37 -6.21 -2.05
C ALA A 426 26.21 -6.01 -0.78
N ALA A 427 25.76 -5.10 0.08
CA ALA A 427 26.33 -4.90 1.39
C ALA A 427 25.99 -6.09 2.32
N PRO A 428 26.83 -6.44 3.34
CA PRO A 428 26.51 -7.51 4.27
C PRO A 428 25.20 -7.27 5.01
N ALA A 429 24.52 -8.36 5.37
CA ALA A 429 23.26 -8.33 6.13
C ALA A 429 23.33 -7.51 7.44
N ALA A 430 24.52 -7.41 8.07
CA ALA A 430 24.73 -6.60 9.27
C ALA A 430 24.47 -5.09 9.06
N LEU A 431 24.62 -4.57 7.82
CA LEU A 431 24.27 -3.19 7.48
C LEU A 431 22.78 -3.02 7.12
N THR A 432 22.11 -4.10 6.76
CA THR A 432 20.67 -4.10 6.43
C THR A 432 19.79 -4.24 7.65
N THR A 433 20.27 -4.82 8.75
CA THR A 433 19.53 -4.98 10.03
C THR A 433 19.29 -3.67 10.79
N TRP A 434 19.95 -2.59 10.42
CA TRP A 434 19.73 -1.25 11.02
C TRP A 434 18.51 -0.52 10.41
N ILE A 435 17.89 -1.05 9.36
CA ILE A 435 16.87 -0.37 8.55
C ILE A 435 15.61 -1.25 8.36
N ALA A 436 15.65 -2.48 8.84
CA ALA A 436 14.50 -3.40 8.83
C ALA A 436 13.62 -3.24 10.06
#